data_a326c9d43db9590301af5e74354d3ade
#
_entry.id   a326c9d43db9590301af5e74354d3ade
#
_cell.length_a   1.000
_cell.length_b   1.000
_cell.length_c   1.000
_cell.angle_alpha   90.00
_cell.angle_beta   90.00
_cell.angle_gamma   90.00
#
_symmetry.space_group_name_H-M   'P 1'
#
loop_
_entity.id
_entity.type
_entity.pdbx_description
1 polymer ?
#
loop_
_entity_poly.entity_id
_entity_poly.type
_entity_poly.pdbx_seq_one_letter_code
_entity_poly.pdbx_strand_id
1 'polypeptide(L)'
;MNRSSCPRHAAAHRRLAWLTLAGVMLPSIAHAELPTYELSIRDGHFTPPQLEVPAGQRFKIVLKNVGQGPAEFESTPLRVEKVLSPGVTTFVVIHPLRPGHYPFFDEFNPQLPEGGILAR
;
A
#
# COMPACT_ATOMS: atom_id res chain seq x y z
N MET A 1 43.41 -84.85 -15.17
CA MET A 1 42.61 -84.28 -16.18
C MET A 1 41.60 -83.32 -15.57
N ASN A 2 41.81 -82.08 -15.79
CA ASN A 2 41.27 -81.04 -15.01
C ASN A 2 40.35 -80.15 -15.90
N ARG A 3 39.14 -79.92 -15.48
CA ARG A 3 38.23 -78.98 -16.13
C ARG A 3 37.83 -77.93 -15.14
N SER A 4 38.45 -76.78 -15.27
CA SER A 4 38.14 -75.55 -14.58
C SER A 4 36.86 -74.95 -15.09
N SER A 5 35.91 -74.75 -14.22
CA SER A 5 34.66 -73.96 -14.46
C SER A 5 34.86 -72.61 -13.85
N CYS A 6 34.83 -71.58 -14.67
CA CYS A 6 34.74 -70.18 -14.22
C CYS A 6 33.32 -69.82 -13.84
N PRO A 7 33.06 -69.14 -12.71
CA PRO A 7 31.77 -68.54 -12.45
C PRO A 7 31.66 -67.14 -13.10
N ARG A 8 30.58 -66.93 -13.81
CA ARG A 8 30.20 -65.63 -14.35
C ARG A 8 29.75 -64.70 -13.25
N HIS A 9 30.46 -63.58 -13.10
CA HIS A 9 29.99 -62.48 -12.26
C HIS A 9 28.85 -61.77 -12.95
N ALA A 10 27.66 -61.83 -12.38
CA ALA A 10 26.53 -61.01 -12.76
C ALA A 10 26.71 -59.63 -12.17
N ALA A 11 26.92 -58.63 -13.01
CA ALA A 11 26.95 -57.24 -12.64
C ALA A 11 25.52 -56.75 -12.33
N ALA A 12 25.21 -56.52 -11.06
CA ALA A 12 23.98 -55.87 -10.66
C ALA A 12 24.05 -54.37 -10.93
N HIS A 13 23.38 -53.92 -11.95
CA HIS A 13 23.20 -52.50 -12.19
C HIS A 13 22.19 -51.93 -11.19
N ARG A 14 22.70 -51.31 -10.16
CA ARG A 14 21.91 -50.45 -9.24
C ARG A 14 21.51 -49.20 -10.02
N ARG A 15 20.30 -49.15 -10.52
CA ARG A 15 19.70 -47.92 -11.07
C ARG A 15 19.45 -46.99 -9.90
N LEU A 16 20.25 -45.95 -9.79
CA LEU A 16 20.02 -44.86 -8.89
C LEU A 16 18.85 -44.02 -9.47
N ALA A 17 17.67 -44.13 -8.83
CA ALA A 17 16.53 -43.30 -9.15
C ALA A 17 16.80 -41.87 -8.60
N TRP A 18 17.05 -40.95 -9.49
CA TRP A 18 17.11 -39.54 -9.17
C TRP A 18 15.66 -39.04 -9.00
N LEU A 19 15.22 -38.89 -7.76
CA LEU A 19 13.98 -38.18 -7.44
C LEU A 19 14.26 -36.67 -7.61
N THR A 20 13.89 -36.13 -8.77
CA THR A 20 13.84 -34.68 -8.95
C THR A 20 12.64 -34.16 -8.18
N LEU A 21 12.92 -33.56 -7.02
CA LEU A 21 11.92 -32.83 -6.27
C LEU A 21 11.64 -31.52 -7.02
N ALA A 22 10.59 -31.50 -7.85
CA ALA A 22 10.12 -30.30 -8.51
C ALA A 22 9.52 -29.39 -7.41
N GLY A 23 10.31 -28.42 -6.95
CA GLY A 23 9.83 -27.40 -6.05
C GLY A 23 8.79 -26.54 -6.75
N VAL A 24 7.53 -26.65 -6.31
CA VAL A 24 6.46 -25.76 -6.74
C VAL A 24 6.73 -24.40 -6.11
N MET A 25 7.28 -23.48 -6.91
CA MET A 25 7.37 -22.07 -6.54
C MET A 25 5.95 -21.48 -6.58
N LEU A 26 5.31 -21.35 -5.43
CA LEU A 26 4.07 -20.61 -5.31
C LEU A 26 4.39 -19.12 -5.52
N PRO A 27 3.68 -18.41 -6.41
CA PRO A 27 3.87 -16.97 -6.52
C PRO A 27 3.46 -16.33 -5.21
N SER A 28 4.41 -15.66 -4.57
CA SER A 28 4.11 -14.79 -3.43
C SER A 28 3.28 -13.63 -3.95
N ILE A 29 2.00 -13.59 -3.59
CA ILE A 29 1.14 -12.43 -3.85
C ILE A 29 1.62 -11.34 -2.89
N ALA A 30 2.55 -10.52 -3.37
CA ALA A 30 2.93 -9.31 -2.65
C ALA A 30 1.69 -8.40 -2.64
N HIS A 31 1.09 -8.19 -1.47
CA HIS A 31 0.09 -7.17 -1.28
C HIS A 31 0.80 -5.82 -1.43
N ALA A 32 0.57 -5.16 -2.56
CA ALA A 32 1.05 -3.80 -2.75
C ALA A 32 0.42 -2.90 -1.68
N GLU A 33 1.26 -2.16 -0.94
CA GLU A 33 0.79 -1.13 -0.03
C GLU A 33 0.03 -0.04 -0.81
N LEU A 34 -0.96 0.58 -0.16
CA LEU A 34 -1.69 1.71 -0.75
C LEU A 34 -0.73 2.88 -0.96
N PRO A 35 -0.76 3.55 -2.12
CA PRO A 35 -0.10 4.84 -2.28
C PRO A 35 -0.49 5.75 -1.12
N THR A 36 0.50 6.37 -0.50
CA THR A 36 0.31 7.16 0.72
C THR A 36 0.81 8.57 0.50
N TYR A 37 -0.02 9.54 0.87
CA TYR A 37 0.26 10.96 0.80
C TYR A 37 0.26 11.53 2.22
N GLU A 38 1.10 12.51 2.49
CA GLU A 38 1.11 13.22 3.76
C GLU A 38 0.46 14.60 3.62
N LEU A 39 -0.35 14.97 4.58
CA LEU A 39 -0.99 16.25 4.68
C LEU A 39 -0.87 16.78 6.10
N SER A 40 -0.17 17.89 6.27
CA SER A 40 -0.08 18.58 7.56
C SER A 40 -1.10 19.71 7.63
N ILE A 41 -1.68 19.88 8.82
CA ILE A 41 -2.64 20.95 9.09
C ILE A 41 -2.08 21.77 10.26
N ARG A 42 -1.85 23.07 10.02
CA ARG A 42 -1.39 24.00 11.03
C ARG A 42 -2.36 25.18 11.10
N ASP A 43 -3.15 25.22 12.18
CA ASP A 43 -4.11 26.31 12.44
C ASP A 43 -4.95 26.66 11.21
N GLY A 44 -5.48 25.63 10.54
CA GLY A 44 -6.31 25.72 9.34
C GLY A 44 -5.57 25.79 8.00
N HIS A 45 -4.23 25.87 8.02
CA HIS A 45 -3.42 25.84 6.78
C HIS A 45 -3.00 24.42 6.43
N PHE A 46 -3.27 24.04 5.21
CA PHE A 46 -2.90 22.73 4.66
C PHE A 46 -1.55 22.77 3.94
N THR A 47 -0.70 21.80 4.22
CA THR A 47 0.59 21.64 3.53
C THR A 47 0.78 20.17 3.10
N PRO A 48 0.86 19.89 1.79
CA PRO A 48 0.65 20.81 0.67
C PRO A 48 -0.82 21.23 0.54
N PRO A 49 -1.12 22.37 -0.10
CA PRO A 49 -2.52 22.80 -0.31
C PRO A 49 -3.24 21.96 -1.37
N GLN A 50 -2.51 21.27 -2.24
CA GLN A 50 -3.07 20.37 -3.24
C GLN A 50 -2.28 19.07 -3.29
N LEU A 51 -3.01 17.96 -3.27
CA LEU A 51 -2.50 16.62 -3.53
C LEU A 51 -2.83 16.20 -4.95
N GLU A 52 -1.86 15.68 -5.70
CA GLU A 52 -2.09 15.04 -6.98
C GLU A 52 -2.07 13.53 -6.81
N VAL A 53 -3.11 12.85 -7.29
CA VAL A 53 -3.27 11.41 -7.17
C VAL A 53 -3.68 10.79 -8.50
N PRO A 54 -3.27 9.54 -8.78
CA PRO A 54 -3.80 8.80 -9.92
C PRO A 54 -5.29 8.56 -9.79
N ALA A 55 -6.06 8.88 -10.83
CA ALA A 55 -7.48 8.52 -10.92
C ALA A 55 -7.65 7.00 -10.96
N GLY A 56 -8.75 6.51 -10.41
CA GLY A 56 -9.10 5.09 -10.44
C GLY A 56 -8.30 4.21 -9.48
N GLN A 57 -7.50 4.77 -8.60
CA GLN A 57 -6.69 4.05 -7.64
C GLN A 57 -7.03 4.46 -6.20
N ARG A 58 -7.21 3.46 -5.33
CA ARG A 58 -7.38 3.66 -3.90
C ARG A 58 -6.08 4.14 -3.27
N PHE A 59 -6.15 5.06 -2.32
CA PHE A 59 -4.98 5.63 -1.67
C PHE A 59 -5.25 6.01 -0.21
N LYS A 60 -4.20 6.32 0.52
CA LYS A 60 -4.24 6.75 1.91
C LYS A 60 -3.67 8.16 2.04
N ILE A 61 -4.31 8.98 2.87
CA ILE A 61 -3.76 10.27 3.30
C ILE A 61 -3.45 10.17 4.78
N VAL A 62 -2.19 10.38 5.15
CA VAL A 62 -1.77 10.55 6.53
C VAL A 62 -1.96 12.01 6.90
N LEU A 63 -2.77 12.27 7.92
CA LEU A 63 -3.13 13.59 8.42
C LEU A 63 -2.33 13.88 9.68
N LYS A 64 -1.68 15.03 9.75
CA LYS A 64 -0.90 15.47 10.91
C LYS A 64 -1.37 16.84 11.36
N ASN A 65 -1.86 16.96 12.60
CA ASN A 65 -2.12 18.26 13.18
C ASN A 65 -0.84 18.78 13.84
N VAL A 66 -0.22 19.74 13.21
CA VAL A 66 1.02 20.39 13.67
C VAL A 66 0.77 21.81 14.20
N GLY A 67 -0.50 22.18 14.40
CA GLY A 67 -0.94 23.46 14.97
C GLY A 67 -1.16 23.40 16.47
N GLN A 68 -1.71 24.49 17.01
CA GLN A 68 -1.94 24.68 18.45
C GLN A 68 -3.36 24.32 18.88
N GLY A 69 -4.33 24.38 17.97
CA GLY A 69 -5.74 24.06 18.20
C GLY A 69 -6.17 22.79 17.48
N PRO A 70 -7.44 22.41 17.60
CA PRO A 70 -8.02 21.31 16.84
C PRO A 70 -7.94 21.62 15.36
N ALA A 71 -7.80 20.57 14.56
CA ALA A 71 -7.83 20.63 13.11
C ALA A 71 -8.84 19.65 12.55
N GLU A 72 -9.32 19.92 11.36
CA GLU A 72 -10.24 19.04 10.67
C GLU A 72 -9.83 18.88 9.21
N PHE A 73 -9.97 17.67 8.74
CA PHE A 73 -9.99 17.35 7.32
C PHE A 73 -11.41 16.97 6.94
N GLU A 74 -12.10 17.85 6.26
CA GLU A 74 -13.44 17.58 5.76
C GLU A 74 -13.49 17.74 4.25
N SER A 75 -14.12 16.78 3.58
CA SER A 75 -14.38 16.84 2.15
C SER A 75 -15.79 16.36 1.88
N THR A 76 -16.66 17.29 1.53
CA THR A 76 -18.06 17.00 1.20
C THR A 76 -18.20 16.04 0.01
N PRO A 77 -17.49 16.24 -1.13
CA PRO A 77 -17.60 15.33 -2.26
C PRO A 77 -17.07 13.92 -1.97
N LEU A 78 -16.14 13.77 -1.04
CA LEU A 78 -15.61 12.47 -0.64
C LEU A 78 -16.37 11.84 0.52
N ARG A 79 -17.23 12.61 1.19
CA ARG A 79 -17.96 12.20 2.41
C ARG A 79 -17.02 11.73 3.51
N VAL A 80 -15.95 12.47 3.70
CA VAL A 80 -14.92 12.20 4.72
C VAL A 80 -14.86 13.38 5.67
N GLU A 81 -14.84 13.07 6.95
CA GLU A 81 -14.65 14.02 8.05
C GLU A 81 -13.70 13.40 9.07
N LYS A 82 -12.68 14.13 9.48
CA LYS A 82 -11.71 13.67 10.46
C LYS A 82 -11.21 14.83 11.31
N VAL A 83 -11.52 14.80 12.60
CA VAL A 83 -11.05 15.79 13.57
C VAL A 83 -9.79 15.26 14.26
N LEU A 84 -8.79 16.13 14.42
CA LEU A 84 -7.52 15.84 15.07
C LEU A 84 -7.23 16.86 16.18
N SER A 85 -6.98 16.37 17.39
CA SER A 85 -6.38 17.19 18.44
C SER A 85 -4.95 17.61 18.09
N PRO A 86 -4.40 18.68 18.70
CA PRO A 86 -3.01 19.08 18.47
C PRO A 86 -2.02 17.94 18.68
N GLY A 87 -1.06 17.79 17.76
CA GLY A 87 -0.03 16.75 17.80
C GLY A 87 -0.49 15.36 17.36
N VAL A 88 -1.76 15.16 17.02
CA VAL A 88 -2.28 13.86 16.58
C VAL A 88 -1.94 13.62 15.11
N THR A 89 -1.53 12.39 14.83
CA THR A 89 -1.40 11.85 13.48
C THR A 89 -2.40 10.72 13.31
N THR A 90 -3.15 10.76 12.22
CA THR A 90 -4.12 9.73 11.84
C THR A 90 -4.11 9.55 10.32
N PHE A 91 -5.02 8.78 9.78
CA PHE A 91 -5.13 8.63 8.33
C PHE A 91 -6.59 8.45 7.90
N VAL A 92 -6.81 8.71 6.63
CA VAL A 92 -8.03 8.37 5.92
C VAL A 92 -7.69 7.56 4.67
N VAL A 93 -8.58 6.66 4.30
CA VAL A 93 -8.46 5.89 3.06
C VAL A 93 -9.52 6.39 2.10
N ILE A 94 -9.08 6.77 0.90
CA ILE A 94 -9.94 7.30 -0.15
C ILE A 94 -10.14 6.22 -1.21
N HIS A 95 -11.41 5.97 -1.55
CA HIS A 95 -11.77 5.07 -2.64
C HIS A 95 -11.31 5.63 -4.00
N PRO A 96 -11.20 4.78 -5.04
CA PRO A 96 -10.82 5.25 -6.37
C PRO A 96 -11.68 6.43 -6.83
N LEU A 97 -11.01 7.50 -7.28
CA LEU A 97 -11.66 8.73 -7.74
C LEU A 97 -11.73 8.78 -9.26
N ARG A 98 -12.81 9.32 -9.79
CA ARG A 98 -12.83 9.76 -11.19
C ARG A 98 -11.92 10.96 -11.37
N PRO A 99 -11.38 11.20 -12.57
CA PRO A 99 -10.64 12.44 -12.84
C PRO A 99 -11.45 13.67 -12.42
N GLY A 100 -10.80 14.58 -11.69
CA GLY A 100 -11.45 15.78 -11.21
C GLY A 100 -10.79 16.39 -10.01
N HIS A 101 -11.36 17.47 -9.51
CA HIS A 101 -10.92 18.20 -8.34
C HIS A 101 -11.89 18.00 -7.17
N TYR A 102 -11.33 17.63 -6.01
CA TYR A 102 -12.09 17.33 -4.79
C TYR A 102 -11.59 18.23 -3.66
N PRO A 103 -12.33 19.29 -3.30
CA PRO A 103 -11.92 20.20 -2.24
C PRO A 103 -12.01 19.56 -0.87
N PHE A 104 -11.17 20.04 0.03
CA PHE A 104 -11.26 19.79 1.47
C PHE A 104 -10.99 21.08 2.25
N PHE A 105 -11.51 21.15 3.47
CA PHE A 105 -11.43 22.34 4.31
C PHE A 105 -11.36 21.95 5.81
N ASP A 106 -11.14 22.96 6.65
CA ASP A 106 -11.13 22.86 8.10
C ASP A 106 -12.26 23.73 8.69
N GLU A 107 -13.30 23.11 9.26
CA GLU A 107 -14.44 23.83 9.85
C GLU A 107 -14.05 24.74 11.01
N PHE A 108 -12.95 24.45 11.72
CA PHE A 108 -12.46 25.32 12.79
C PHE A 108 -11.88 26.64 12.24
N ASN A 109 -11.54 26.67 10.96
CA ASN A 109 -10.93 27.82 10.28
C ASN A 109 -11.59 28.08 8.92
N PRO A 110 -12.91 28.31 8.87
CA PRO A 110 -13.66 28.36 7.60
C PRO A 110 -13.32 29.55 6.72
N GLN A 111 -12.65 30.58 7.27
CA GLN A 111 -12.23 31.78 6.54
C GLN A 111 -10.92 31.57 5.75
N LEU A 112 -10.22 30.46 5.98
CA LEU A 112 -8.96 30.16 5.28
C LEU A 112 -9.22 29.44 3.95
N PRO A 113 -8.27 29.50 3.02
CA PRO A 113 -8.40 28.82 1.74
C PRO A 113 -8.56 27.30 1.91
N GLU A 114 -9.43 26.72 1.12
CA GLU A 114 -9.56 25.27 1.01
C GLU A 114 -8.30 24.65 0.37
N GLY A 115 -8.04 23.41 0.72
CA GLY A 115 -7.16 22.55 -0.03
C GLY A 115 -7.90 21.72 -1.07
N GLY A 116 -7.20 20.87 -1.79
CA GLY A 116 -7.85 20.02 -2.78
C GLY A 116 -7.04 18.79 -3.17
N ILE A 117 -7.76 17.82 -3.69
CA ILE A 117 -7.19 16.64 -4.34
C ILE A 117 -7.48 16.74 -5.83
N LEU A 118 -6.42 16.70 -6.65
CA LEU A 118 -6.53 16.59 -8.11
C LEU A 118 -6.28 15.15 -8.52
N ALA A 119 -7.31 14.47 -9.01
CA ALA A 119 -7.22 13.13 -9.58
C ALA A 119 -7.10 13.20 -11.12
N ARG A 120 -6.05 12.58 -11.68
CA ARG A 120 -5.81 12.59 -13.12
C ARG A 120 -5.02 11.38 -13.62
#